data_33c9b2083533ee4c31ed28b54de38f58
#
_entry.id   33c9b2083533ee4c31ed28b54de38f58
#
_cell.length_a   1.000
_cell.length_b   1.000
_cell.length_c   1.000
_cell.angle_alpha   90.00
_cell.angle_beta   90.00
_cell.angle_gamma   90.00
#
_symmetry.space_group_name_H-M   'P 1'
#
loop_
_entity.id
_entity.type
_entity.pdbx_description
1 polymer ?
#
loop_
_entity_poly.entity_id
_entity_poly.type
_entity_poly.pdbx_seq_one_letter_code
_entity_poly.pdbx_strand_id
1 'polypeptide(L)'
;MNKIIVSIMLAIILILGINKIADVIFFVEKPEKSAYQVASVVATAANSETTTENAGYGDIMTLLSSANVDDGKKIFKKCTACHSIAKDGTNKIGPALWGVLGRQAGSISDYKYSKAMTAYAKPWSFEEMNGFLIKPKDWIKGTKMSFAGLK
;
A
#
# COMPACT_ATOMS: atom_id res chain seq x y z
N MET A 1 -12.46 25.77 -49.51
CA MET A 1 -13.12 25.58 -48.19
C MET A 1 -13.55 24.14 -47.95
N ASN A 2 -14.17 23.46 -48.91
CA ASN A 2 -14.67 22.05 -48.66
C ASN A 2 -13.61 21.01 -48.31
N LYS A 3 -12.39 21.11 -48.85
CA LYS A 3 -11.30 20.13 -48.55
C LYS A 3 -10.86 20.17 -47.07
N ILE A 4 -10.79 21.35 -46.47
CA ILE A 4 -10.41 21.55 -45.08
C ILE A 4 -11.50 20.95 -44.14
N ILE A 5 -12.76 21.22 -44.45
CA ILE A 5 -13.91 20.72 -43.70
C ILE A 5 -13.95 19.18 -43.72
N VAL A 6 -13.72 18.61 -44.92
CA VAL A 6 -13.67 17.12 -45.06
C VAL A 6 -12.51 16.51 -44.26
N SER A 7 -11.33 17.16 -44.28
CA SER A 7 -10.20 16.68 -43.49
C SER A 7 -10.45 16.72 -41.97
N ILE A 8 -11.10 17.80 -41.50
CA ILE A 8 -11.47 17.92 -40.08
C ILE A 8 -12.50 16.87 -39.68
N MET A 9 -13.52 16.65 -40.52
CA MET A 9 -14.54 15.63 -40.28
C MET A 9 -13.92 14.23 -40.21
N LEU A 10 -12.99 13.91 -41.10
CA LEU A 10 -12.29 12.65 -41.15
C LEU A 10 -11.40 12.40 -39.91
N ALA A 11 -10.72 13.45 -39.44
CA ALA A 11 -9.92 13.42 -38.23
C ALA A 11 -10.80 13.16 -36.97
N ILE A 12 -11.96 13.80 -36.88
CA ILE A 12 -12.90 13.61 -35.77
C ILE A 12 -13.44 12.18 -35.76
N ILE A 13 -13.84 11.65 -36.90
CA ILE A 13 -14.32 10.26 -37.03
C ILE A 13 -13.24 9.27 -36.61
N LEU A 14 -11.99 9.52 -37.00
CA LEU A 14 -10.86 8.66 -36.64
C LEU A 14 -10.59 8.68 -35.13
N ILE A 15 -10.62 9.85 -34.51
CA ILE A 15 -10.45 9.99 -33.05
C ILE A 15 -11.57 9.28 -32.29
N LEU A 16 -12.83 9.46 -32.72
CA LEU A 16 -13.97 8.80 -32.08
C LEU A 16 -13.91 7.28 -32.28
N GLY A 17 -13.46 6.82 -33.45
CA GLY A 17 -13.27 5.39 -33.74
C GLY A 17 -12.19 4.77 -32.86
N ILE A 18 -11.05 5.41 -32.71
CA ILE A 18 -9.95 4.93 -31.84
C ILE A 18 -10.44 4.86 -30.38
N ASN A 19 -11.13 5.88 -29.88
CA ASN A 19 -11.67 5.86 -28.52
C ASN A 19 -12.65 4.70 -28.30
N LYS A 20 -13.54 4.45 -29.25
CA LYS A 20 -14.48 3.31 -29.17
C LYS A 20 -13.76 1.96 -29.20
N ILE A 21 -12.74 1.80 -30.02
CA ILE A 21 -11.93 0.58 -30.07
C ILE A 21 -11.17 0.39 -28.77
N ALA A 22 -10.59 1.48 -28.24
CA ALA A 22 -9.91 1.44 -26.94
C ALA A 22 -10.86 1.02 -25.81
N ASP A 23 -12.09 1.58 -25.77
CA ASP A 23 -13.10 1.20 -24.81
C ASP A 23 -13.46 -0.31 -24.87
N VAL A 24 -13.56 -0.86 -26.08
CA VAL A 24 -13.88 -2.29 -26.26
C VAL A 24 -12.70 -3.21 -25.85
N ILE A 25 -11.47 -2.82 -26.20
CA ILE A 25 -10.29 -3.64 -25.90
C ILE A 25 -9.87 -3.54 -24.42
N PHE A 26 -10.01 -2.35 -23.82
CA PHE A 26 -9.62 -2.06 -22.45
C PHE A 26 -10.81 -1.94 -21.49
N PHE A 27 -12.01 -2.35 -21.93
CA PHE A 27 -13.17 -2.38 -21.06
C PHE A 27 -12.94 -3.41 -19.95
N VAL A 28 -12.49 -2.93 -18.81
CA VAL A 28 -12.47 -3.70 -17.57
C VAL A 28 -13.81 -3.47 -16.90
N GLU A 29 -14.66 -4.48 -16.92
CA GLU A 29 -15.93 -4.47 -16.19
C GLU A 29 -15.64 -4.16 -14.72
N LYS A 30 -16.13 -3.03 -14.24
CA LYS A 30 -15.96 -2.63 -12.85
C LYS A 30 -16.69 -3.67 -12.00
N PRO A 31 -15.99 -4.45 -11.16
CA PRO A 31 -16.64 -5.48 -10.38
C PRO A 31 -17.72 -4.83 -9.51
N GLU A 32 -18.95 -5.30 -9.60
CA GLU A 32 -20.11 -4.83 -8.81
C GLU A 32 -19.89 -4.99 -7.30
N LYS A 33 -18.95 -5.83 -6.91
CA LYS A 33 -18.50 -5.98 -5.53
C LYS A 33 -17.02 -5.60 -5.46
N SER A 34 -16.71 -4.55 -4.72
CA SER A 34 -15.34 -4.27 -4.31
C SER A 34 -14.78 -5.54 -3.65
N ALA A 35 -13.62 -6.02 -4.11
CA ALA A 35 -12.92 -7.12 -3.46
C ALA A 35 -12.56 -6.81 -2.00
N TYR A 36 -12.65 -5.55 -1.61
CA TYR A 36 -12.61 -5.06 -0.25
C TYR A 36 -14.04 -4.75 0.22
N GLN A 37 -14.74 -5.76 0.75
CA GLN A 37 -15.91 -5.51 1.58
C GLN A 37 -15.41 -4.99 2.93
N VAL A 38 -15.50 -3.68 3.12
CA VAL A 38 -15.50 -3.13 4.46
C VAL A 38 -16.83 -3.57 5.07
N ALA A 39 -16.82 -4.65 5.85
CA ALA A 39 -17.97 -5.03 6.64
C ALA A 39 -18.28 -3.88 7.61
N SER A 40 -19.36 -3.14 7.34
CA SER A 40 -19.97 -2.30 8.34
C SER A 40 -20.50 -3.24 9.42
N VAL A 41 -19.73 -3.43 10.46
CA VAL A 41 -20.12 -4.18 11.66
C VAL A 41 -21.23 -3.39 12.37
N VAL A 42 -22.48 -3.72 12.06
CA VAL A 42 -23.58 -3.51 12.99
C VAL A 42 -23.33 -4.50 14.13
N ALA A 43 -23.12 -3.97 15.33
CA ALA A 43 -22.87 -4.73 16.53
C ALA A 43 -24.00 -5.74 16.79
N THR A 44 -23.70 -7.03 16.74
CA THR A 44 -24.46 -8.06 17.42
C THR A 44 -23.45 -8.98 18.10
N ALA A 45 -23.51 -9.01 19.41
CA ALA A 45 -22.65 -9.78 20.27
C ALA A 45 -22.76 -11.28 20.01
N ALA A 46 -21.64 -11.94 19.71
CA ALA A 46 -21.42 -13.34 20.04
C ALA A 46 -19.91 -13.61 20.10
N ASN A 47 -19.51 -13.93 21.28
CA ASN A 47 -18.25 -14.34 21.83
C ASN A 47 -17.41 -15.26 20.91
N SER A 48 -16.18 -14.85 20.57
CA SER A 48 -15.06 -15.78 20.41
C SER A 48 -13.76 -15.02 20.69
N GLU A 49 -13.17 -15.36 21.81
CA GLU A 49 -11.91 -14.84 22.29
C GLU A 49 -10.78 -15.16 21.31
N THR A 50 -10.21 -14.12 20.71
CA THR A 50 -8.78 -14.10 20.36
C THR A 50 -8.27 -12.73 20.78
N THR A 51 -7.83 -12.67 22.01
CA THR A 51 -7.20 -11.53 22.64
C THR A 51 -5.89 -11.22 21.92
N THR A 52 -5.94 -10.32 20.96
CA THR A 52 -4.74 -9.57 20.57
C THR A 52 -4.91 -8.20 21.22
N GLU A 53 -4.18 -8.00 22.32
CA GLU A 53 -4.12 -6.72 23.02
C GLU A 53 -3.71 -5.62 22.04
N ASN A 54 -4.69 -4.90 21.49
CA ASN A 54 -4.51 -3.62 20.80
C ASN A 54 -4.22 -2.53 21.84
N ALA A 55 -3.13 -2.70 22.59
CA ALA A 55 -2.68 -1.71 23.54
C ALA A 55 -2.23 -0.44 22.82
N GLY A 56 -3.10 0.56 22.70
CA GLY A 56 -2.70 1.95 22.59
C GLY A 56 -2.27 2.48 21.22
N TYR A 57 -2.42 1.75 20.11
CA TYR A 57 -1.94 2.18 18.79
C TYR A 57 -2.97 2.93 17.94
N GLY A 58 -4.16 3.23 18.50
CA GLY A 58 -5.23 3.92 17.78
C GLY A 58 -5.84 3.11 16.63
N ASP A 59 -7.02 3.48 16.21
CA ASP A 59 -7.64 2.91 15.00
C ASP A 59 -7.04 3.56 13.75
N ILE A 60 -5.97 2.95 13.22
CA ILE A 60 -5.27 3.45 12.02
C ILE A 60 -6.21 3.51 10.81
N MET A 61 -7.22 2.65 10.75
CA MET A 61 -8.13 2.60 9.61
C MET A 61 -9.03 3.83 9.53
N THR A 62 -9.45 4.37 10.67
CA THR A 62 -10.22 5.63 10.70
C THR A 62 -9.37 6.83 10.28
N LEU A 63 -8.06 6.81 10.59
CA LEU A 63 -7.14 7.89 10.26
C LEU A 63 -6.76 7.92 8.77
N LEU A 64 -6.85 6.78 8.06
CA LEU A 64 -6.46 6.70 6.64
C LEU A 64 -7.29 7.64 5.75
N SER A 65 -8.55 7.86 6.05
CA SER A 65 -9.42 8.76 5.28
C SER A 65 -8.99 10.22 5.32
N SER A 66 -8.31 10.63 6.39
CA SER A 66 -7.78 11.98 6.60
C SER A 66 -6.27 12.09 6.34
N ALA A 67 -5.61 10.98 5.98
CA ALA A 67 -4.18 10.95 5.78
C ALA A 67 -3.76 11.77 4.54
N ASN A 68 -2.63 12.50 4.67
CA ASN A 68 -2.07 13.32 3.61
C ASN A 68 -0.76 12.73 3.11
N VAL A 69 -0.66 12.52 1.80
CA VAL A 69 0.52 11.93 1.16
C VAL A 69 1.77 12.82 1.30
N ASP A 70 1.62 14.14 1.26
CA ASP A 70 2.76 15.05 1.36
C ASP A 70 3.32 15.10 2.79
N ASP A 71 2.47 14.98 3.79
CA ASP A 71 2.92 14.82 5.16
C ASP A 71 3.61 13.46 5.38
N GLY A 72 3.08 12.40 4.78
CA GLY A 72 3.74 11.10 4.72
C GLY A 72 5.14 11.18 4.11
N LYS A 73 5.33 11.91 3.01
CA LYS A 73 6.65 12.15 2.39
C LYS A 73 7.61 12.89 3.32
N LYS A 74 7.12 13.88 4.08
CA LYS A 74 7.95 14.60 5.07
C LYS A 74 8.44 13.65 6.16
N ILE A 75 7.53 12.81 6.70
CA ILE A 75 7.86 11.81 7.73
C ILE A 75 8.83 10.77 7.17
N PHE A 76 8.62 10.32 5.93
CA PHE A 76 9.46 9.31 5.27
C PHE A 76 10.92 9.73 5.11
N LYS A 77 11.24 11.02 5.16
CA LYS A 77 12.65 11.50 5.18
C LYS A 77 13.48 10.84 6.29
N LYS A 78 12.88 10.45 7.40
CA LYS A 78 13.53 9.69 8.48
C LYS A 78 13.96 8.27 8.07
N CYS A 79 13.37 7.74 7.00
CA CYS A 79 13.54 6.36 6.53
C CYS A 79 14.52 6.28 5.33
N THR A 80 14.72 7.39 4.60
CA THR A 80 15.42 7.43 3.30
C THR A 80 16.88 7.02 3.37
N ALA A 81 17.54 7.21 4.53
CA ALA A 81 18.92 6.78 4.74
C ALA A 81 19.05 5.25 4.62
N CYS A 82 18.03 4.51 5.07
CA CYS A 82 18.07 3.05 5.13
C CYS A 82 17.20 2.37 4.07
N HIS A 83 16.20 3.03 3.52
CA HIS A 83 15.21 2.43 2.62
C HIS A 83 15.03 3.22 1.33
N SER A 84 14.61 2.51 0.27
CA SER A 84 14.10 3.09 -0.97
C SER A 84 12.60 2.81 -1.10
N ILE A 85 11.81 3.78 -1.62
CA ILE A 85 10.40 3.60 -1.98
C ILE A 85 10.17 3.70 -3.48
N ALA A 86 11.21 3.88 -4.28
CA ALA A 86 11.07 3.89 -5.73
C ALA A 86 10.63 2.51 -6.24
N LYS A 87 9.85 2.49 -7.34
CA LYS A 87 9.33 1.26 -7.93
C LYS A 87 10.43 0.23 -8.21
N ASP A 88 11.54 0.66 -8.75
CA ASP A 88 12.70 -0.20 -9.06
C ASP A 88 13.87 0.10 -8.11
N GLY A 89 13.54 0.54 -6.90
CA GLY A 89 14.54 0.89 -5.89
C GLY A 89 15.25 -0.33 -5.32
N THR A 90 16.56 -0.20 -5.18
CA THR A 90 17.41 -1.26 -4.61
C THR A 90 17.32 -1.30 -3.07
N ASN A 91 17.67 -2.47 -2.51
CA ASN A 91 17.91 -2.59 -1.09
C ASN A 91 19.10 -1.71 -0.68
N LYS A 92 19.01 -1.12 0.51
CA LYS A 92 20.08 -0.35 1.16
C LYS A 92 20.49 -1.06 2.46
N ILE A 93 20.66 -0.29 3.54
CA ILE A 93 20.82 -0.84 4.90
C ILE A 93 19.57 -1.66 5.27
N GLY A 94 18.39 -1.19 4.87
CA GLY A 94 17.11 -1.88 4.93
C GLY A 94 16.61 -2.30 3.55
N PRO A 95 15.57 -3.15 3.48
CA PRO A 95 14.98 -3.60 2.24
C PRO A 95 14.25 -2.48 1.49
N ALA A 96 14.09 -2.62 0.18
CA ALA A 96 13.25 -1.76 -0.64
C ALA A 96 11.77 -1.88 -0.20
N LEU A 97 11.07 -0.73 -0.13
CA LEU A 97 9.71 -0.65 0.42
C LEU A 97 8.62 -0.48 -0.65
N TRP A 98 8.96 -0.42 -1.94
CA TRP A 98 7.93 -0.40 -2.97
C TRP A 98 7.01 -1.62 -2.84
N GLY A 99 5.69 -1.39 -2.80
CA GLY A 99 4.70 -2.46 -2.63
C GLY A 99 4.82 -3.23 -1.31
N VAL A 100 5.26 -2.58 -0.23
CA VAL A 100 5.42 -3.23 1.09
C VAL A 100 4.09 -3.62 1.71
N LEU A 101 3.02 -2.82 1.53
CA LEU A 101 1.69 -3.17 2.03
C LEU A 101 1.16 -4.42 1.35
N GLY A 102 0.63 -5.35 2.12
CA GLY A 102 0.19 -6.67 1.68
C GLY A 102 1.32 -7.68 1.46
N ARG A 103 2.58 -7.24 1.38
CA ARG A 103 3.74 -8.13 1.21
C ARG A 103 4.08 -8.82 2.54
N GLN A 104 4.43 -10.11 2.47
CA GLN A 104 4.86 -10.86 3.64
C GLN A 104 6.18 -10.30 4.21
N ALA A 105 6.24 -10.15 5.52
CA ALA A 105 7.46 -9.73 6.21
C ALA A 105 8.61 -10.73 5.94
N GLY A 106 9.79 -10.20 5.66
CA GLY A 106 10.96 -11.04 5.42
C GLY A 106 11.02 -11.74 4.06
N SER A 107 10.16 -11.39 3.08
CA SER A 107 10.00 -12.14 1.82
C SER A 107 10.87 -11.68 0.65
N ILE A 108 11.59 -10.56 0.73
CA ILE A 108 12.48 -10.12 -0.36
C ILE A 108 13.70 -11.06 -0.39
N SER A 109 13.87 -11.77 -1.50
CA SER A 109 14.87 -12.83 -1.66
C SER A 109 16.32 -12.34 -1.65
N ASP A 110 16.56 -11.14 -2.17
CA ASP A 110 17.88 -10.51 -2.29
C ASP A 110 18.25 -9.62 -1.08
N TYR A 111 17.48 -9.70 0.01
CA TYR A 111 17.78 -8.99 1.26
C TYR A 111 17.95 -9.95 2.44
N LYS A 112 19.03 -9.77 3.19
CA LYS A 112 19.33 -10.62 4.38
C LYS A 112 18.62 -10.11 5.63
N TYR A 113 17.44 -10.63 5.89
CA TYR A 113 16.64 -10.31 7.08
C TYR A 113 17.23 -10.86 8.39
N SER A 114 16.72 -10.38 9.53
CA SER A 114 16.92 -11.05 10.81
C SER A 114 16.08 -12.35 10.89
N LYS A 115 16.53 -13.31 11.68
CA LYS A 115 15.73 -14.51 11.96
C LYS A 115 14.34 -14.17 12.49
N ALA A 116 14.25 -13.15 13.36
CA ALA A 116 12.97 -12.68 13.90
C ALA A 116 12.02 -12.16 12.81
N MET A 117 12.52 -11.37 11.84
CA MET A 117 11.71 -10.85 10.75
C MET A 117 11.24 -11.96 9.81
N THR A 118 12.11 -12.91 9.50
CA THR A 118 11.76 -14.07 8.67
C THR A 118 10.74 -14.98 9.37
N ALA A 119 10.89 -15.19 10.68
CA ALA A 119 9.95 -15.98 11.46
C ALA A 119 8.61 -15.29 11.69
N TYR A 120 8.59 -13.96 11.69
CA TYR A 120 7.36 -13.18 11.84
C TYR A 120 6.37 -13.46 10.71
N ALA A 121 6.83 -13.45 9.47
CA ALA A 121 6.17 -13.92 8.26
C ALA A 121 4.69 -13.49 8.04
N LYS A 122 4.19 -12.49 8.76
CA LYS A 122 2.86 -11.92 8.54
C LYS A 122 2.87 -10.94 7.36
N PRO A 123 1.76 -10.78 6.64
CA PRO A 123 1.64 -9.70 5.65
C PRO A 123 1.59 -8.34 6.35
N TRP A 124 2.24 -7.34 5.76
CA TRP A 124 2.21 -5.96 6.25
C TRP A 124 0.84 -5.33 5.97
N SER A 125 -0.10 -5.46 6.90
CA SER A 125 -1.31 -4.64 6.90
C SER A 125 -1.01 -3.21 7.40
N PHE A 126 -1.99 -2.32 7.37
CA PHE A 126 -1.84 -0.98 7.94
C PHE A 126 -1.61 -1.04 9.45
N GLU A 127 -2.30 -1.93 10.15
CA GLU A 127 -2.17 -2.15 11.60
C GLU A 127 -0.79 -2.71 11.97
N GLU A 128 -0.34 -3.75 11.24
CA GLU A 128 0.98 -4.35 11.45
C GLU A 128 2.11 -3.33 11.18
N MET A 129 1.95 -2.53 10.12
CA MET A 129 2.91 -1.47 9.81
C MET A 129 2.88 -0.36 10.86
N ASN A 130 1.69 0.05 11.32
CA ASN A 130 1.54 1.06 12.37
C ASN A 130 2.24 0.62 13.66
N GLY A 131 1.90 -0.57 14.17
CA GLY A 131 2.52 -1.09 15.38
C GLY A 131 4.05 -1.21 15.26
N PHE A 132 4.53 -1.73 14.13
CA PHE A 132 5.95 -1.84 13.87
C PHE A 132 6.66 -0.48 13.78
N LEU A 133 6.06 0.54 13.13
CA LEU A 133 6.67 1.86 13.01
C LEU A 133 6.65 2.66 14.30
N ILE A 134 5.69 2.43 15.18
CA ILE A 134 5.69 3.08 16.51
C ILE A 134 6.86 2.59 17.36
N LYS A 135 7.14 1.27 17.38
CA LYS A 135 8.24 0.72 18.17
C LYS A 135 8.75 -0.61 17.60
N PRO A 136 9.62 -0.57 16.57
CA PRO A 136 10.04 -1.76 15.83
C PRO A 136 10.59 -2.90 16.69
N LYS A 137 11.42 -2.57 17.68
CA LYS A 137 12.07 -3.58 18.55
C LYS A 137 11.12 -4.26 19.52
N ASP A 138 10.04 -3.57 19.91
CA ASP A 138 9.03 -4.14 20.79
C ASP A 138 8.04 -4.98 20.01
N TRP A 139 7.69 -4.54 18.78
CA TRP A 139 6.78 -5.25 17.89
C TRP A 139 7.38 -6.56 17.37
N ILE A 140 8.62 -6.51 16.87
CA ILE A 140 9.36 -7.71 16.43
C ILE A 140 10.68 -7.75 17.19
N LYS A 141 10.68 -8.45 18.33
CA LYS A 141 11.88 -8.65 19.15
C LYS A 141 12.94 -9.40 18.34
N GLY A 142 14.11 -8.79 18.21
CA GLY A 142 15.22 -9.34 17.40
C GLY A 142 15.25 -8.82 15.96
N THR A 143 14.43 -7.83 15.60
CA THR A 143 14.59 -7.12 14.33
C THR A 143 15.94 -6.42 14.23
N LYS A 144 16.53 -6.39 13.03
CA LYS A 144 17.75 -5.61 12.75
C LYS A 144 17.48 -4.12 12.60
N MET A 145 16.22 -3.71 12.43
CA MET A 145 15.87 -2.30 12.29
C MET A 145 16.18 -1.55 13.58
N SER A 146 17.11 -0.61 13.49
CA SER A 146 17.59 0.18 14.64
C SER A 146 16.77 1.46 14.88
N PHE A 147 15.74 1.71 14.10
CA PHE A 147 14.87 2.86 14.24
C PHE A 147 14.16 2.87 15.60
N ALA A 148 14.18 4.04 16.27
CA ALA A 148 13.61 4.18 17.61
C ALA A 148 12.06 4.19 17.63
N GLY A 149 11.46 4.46 16.48
CA GLY A 149 10.01 4.55 16.30
C GLY A 149 9.54 5.97 15.95
N LEU A 150 8.34 6.04 15.43
CA LEU A 150 7.61 7.31 15.23
C LEU A 150 6.98 7.72 16.57
N LYS A 151 7.09 9.01 16.88
CA LYS A 151 6.45 9.64 18.03
C LYS A 151 5.34 10.55 17.53
#